data_3cb9c1a1fffd7c152da387e727752aff
#
_entry.id   3cb9c1a1fffd7c152da387e727752aff
#
_cell.length_a   1.000
_cell.length_b   1.000
_cell.length_c   1.000
_cell.angle_alpha   90.00
_cell.angle_beta   90.00
_cell.angle_gamma   90.00
#
_symmetry.space_group_name_H-M   'P 1'
#
loop_
_entity.id
_entity.type
_entity.pdbx_description
1 polymer ?
#
loop_
_entity_poly.entity_id
_entity_poly.type
_entity_poly.pdbx_seq_one_letter_code
_entity_poly.pdbx_strand_id
1 'polypeptide(L)'
;TPNGVGNWFHKTWMDAKEGSNKFNTIKLHWSQHPERDQEWRDEQNKILGPSKAAQECDADFLSSGRSVVDPAILEWYKEKMCCEPNEKSGFDRNLWIWDYPNYDKNYLISADVARGDGTDYSTAQVFDIEEMEQVAEYKGQLGTTEFGNFLIELGTKYNDALLVVENNNIGWATLQTIIDRGYEN
;
A
#
# COMPACT_ATOMS: atom_id res chain seq x y z
N THR A 1 10.43 -11.01 -19.78
CA THR A 1 10.87 -11.16 -18.39
C THR A 1 10.21 -10.11 -17.50
N PRO A 2 9.92 -10.40 -16.23
CA PRO A 2 9.43 -9.44 -15.25
C PRO A 2 10.35 -8.22 -15.15
N ASN A 3 9.76 -7.06 -14.87
CA ASN A 3 10.51 -5.83 -14.63
C ASN A 3 9.73 -4.95 -13.64
N GLY A 4 9.59 -5.44 -12.42
CA GLY A 4 8.79 -4.81 -11.38
C GLY A 4 7.29 -5.02 -11.52
N VAL A 5 6.57 -4.59 -10.49
CA VAL A 5 5.11 -4.62 -10.41
C VAL A 5 4.48 -3.36 -11.01
N GLY A 6 3.19 -3.41 -11.35
CA GLY A 6 2.40 -2.25 -11.79
C GLY A 6 2.54 -1.87 -13.26
N ASN A 7 3.53 -2.38 -14.00
CA ASN A 7 3.66 -2.12 -15.43
C ASN A 7 2.67 -2.94 -16.28
N TRP A 8 2.59 -2.65 -17.58
CA TRP A 8 1.66 -3.33 -18.50
C TRP A 8 1.83 -4.86 -18.49
N PHE A 9 3.08 -5.36 -18.46
CA PHE A 9 3.34 -6.80 -18.46
C PHE A 9 2.84 -7.48 -17.17
N HIS A 10 3.12 -6.87 -16.01
CA HIS A 10 2.61 -7.37 -14.73
C HIS A 10 1.09 -7.39 -14.70
N LYS A 11 0.44 -6.30 -15.12
CA LYS A 11 -1.02 -6.18 -15.16
C LYS A 11 -1.64 -7.25 -16.07
N THR A 12 -1.12 -7.38 -17.30
CA THR A 12 -1.57 -8.38 -18.26
C THR A 12 -1.38 -9.82 -17.75
N TRP A 13 -0.28 -10.06 -17.02
CA TRP A 13 0.00 -11.34 -16.39
C TRP A 13 -1.01 -11.67 -15.27
N MET A 14 -1.31 -10.71 -14.40
CA MET A 14 -2.30 -10.89 -13.33
C MET A 14 -3.70 -11.11 -13.91
N ASP A 15 -4.13 -10.28 -14.87
CA ASP A 15 -5.40 -10.44 -15.57
C ASP A 15 -5.54 -11.84 -16.24
N ALA A 16 -4.44 -12.36 -16.80
CA ALA A 16 -4.42 -13.69 -17.37
C ALA A 16 -4.56 -14.79 -16.32
N LYS A 17 -3.94 -14.64 -15.16
CA LYS A 17 -4.09 -15.58 -14.03
C LYS A 17 -5.53 -15.62 -13.50
N GLU A 18 -6.20 -14.47 -13.49
CA GLU A 18 -7.58 -14.31 -13.04
C GLU A 18 -8.60 -14.70 -14.12
N GLY A 19 -8.14 -15.00 -15.33
CA GLY A 19 -9.03 -15.31 -16.48
C GLY A 19 -9.72 -14.08 -17.07
N SER A 20 -9.26 -12.88 -16.73
CA SER A 20 -9.85 -11.60 -17.20
C SER A 20 -9.40 -11.19 -18.59
N ASN A 21 -8.45 -11.91 -19.20
CA ASN A 21 -8.02 -11.73 -20.57
C ASN A 21 -7.85 -13.08 -21.31
N LYS A 22 -7.46 -13.05 -22.58
CA LYS A 22 -7.32 -14.24 -23.44
C LYS A 22 -5.90 -14.84 -23.43
N PHE A 23 -4.98 -14.32 -22.65
CA PHE A 23 -3.62 -14.84 -22.57
C PHE A 23 -3.53 -16.03 -21.63
N ASN A 24 -2.59 -16.96 -21.93
CA ASN A 24 -2.21 -18.03 -21.02
C ASN A 24 -0.87 -17.69 -20.38
N THR A 25 -0.76 -17.87 -19.07
CA THR A 25 0.49 -17.62 -18.34
C THR A 25 1.36 -18.85 -18.35
N ILE A 26 2.62 -18.70 -18.77
CA ILE A 26 3.66 -19.72 -18.67
C ILE A 26 4.83 -19.11 -17.91
N LYS A 27 5.15 -19.65 -16.72
CA LYS A 27 6.32 -19.28 -15.94
C LYS A 27 7.36 -20.38 -16.04
N LEU A 28 8.55 -20.06 -16.57
CA LEU A 28 9.69 -20.96 -16.63
C LEU A 28 10.72 -20.51 -15.59
N HIS A 29 10.72 -21.19 -14.46
CA HIS A 29 11.68 -20.96 -13.39
C HIS A 29 12.98 -21.73 -13.70
N TRP A 30 14.15 -21.19 -13.32
CA TRP A 30 15.43 -21.79 -13.60
C TRP A 30 15.55 -23.24 -13.10
N SER A 31 14.94 -23.57 -11.96
CA SER A 31 14.98 -24.93 -11.36
C SER A 31 14.25 -26.00 -12.19
N GLN A 32 13.51 -25.61 -13.22
CA GLN A 32 12.87 -26.54 -14.15
C GLN A 32 13.84 -27.03 -15.25
N HIS A 33 15.02 -26.40 -15.35
CA HIS A 33 16.05 -26.81 -16.30
C HIS A 33 16.94 -27.89 -15.66
N PRO A 34 17.11 -29.05 -16.29
CA PRO A 34 17.78 -30.21 -15.69
C PRO A 34 19.27 -30.01 -15.38
N GLU A 35 19.91 -29.04 -16.02
CA GLU A 35 21.34 -28.74 -15.84
C GLU A 35 21.61 -27.54 -14.94
N ARG A 36 20.55 -27.00 -14.24
CA ARG A 36 20.68 -25.83 -13.38
C ARG A 36 20.35 -26.23 -11.96
N ASP A 37 21.31 -26.05 -11.07
CA ASP A 37 21.21 -26.26 -9.63
C ASP A 37 21.36 -24.96 -8.84
N GLN A 38 21.38 -25.05 -7.52
CA GLN A 38 21.53 -23.89 -6.65
C GLN A 38 22.88 -23.20 -6.83
N GLU A 39 23.94 -23.95 -7.10
CA GLU A 39 25.29 -23.41 -7.35
C GLU A 39 25.27 -22.52 -8.60
N TRP A 40 24.66 -23.02 -9.68
CA TRP A 40 24.45 -22.23 -10.89
C TRP A 40 23.65 -20.96 -10.59
N ARG A 41 22.59 -21.03 -9.76
CA ARG A 41 21.76 -19.86 -9.43
C ARG A 41 22.54 -18.84 -8.61
N ASP A 42 23.38 -19.28 -7.68
CA ASP A 42 24.24 -18.40 -6.85
C ASP A 42 25.32 -17.74 -7.70
N GLU A 43 25.84 -18.42 -8.72
CA GLU A 43 26.75 -17.83 -9.70
C GLU A 43 26.06 -16.72 -10.51
N GLN A 44 24.80 -16.91 -10.92
CA GLN A 44 24.05 -15.85 -11.59
C GLN A 44 23.88 -14.60 -10.71
N ASN A 45 23.73 -14.73 -9.41
CA ASN A 45 23.74 -13.58 -8.50
C ASN A 45 25.06 -12.80 -8.52
N LYS A 46 26.18 -13.50 -8.64
CA LYS A 46 27.52 -12.86 -8.72
C LYS A 46 27.72 -12.15 -10.06
N ILE A 47 27.23 -12.75 -11.14
CA ILE A 47 27.43 -12.24 -12.52
C ILE A 47 26.47 -11.09 -12.82
N LEU A 48 25.18 -11.25 -12.53
CA LEU A 48 24.13 -10.31 -12.93
C LEU A 48 23.73 -9.32 -11.82
N GLY A 49 24.08 -9.63 -10.59
CA GLY A 49 23.54 -9.02 -9.41
C GLY A 49 22.17 -9.58 -9.02
N PRO A 50 21.76 -9.49 -7.72
CA PRO A 50 20.58 -10.16 -7.20
C PRO A 50 19.28 -9.80 -7.93
N SER A 51 19.04 -8.53 -8.18
CA SER A 51 17.81 -8.05 -8.84
C SER A 51 17.69 -8.56 -10.29
N LYS A 52 18.79 -8.52 -11.05
CA LYS A 52 18.79 -9.00 -12.45
C LYS A 52 18.69 -10.51 -12.53
N ALA A 53 19.31 -11.23 -11.62
CA ALA A 53 19.21 -12.67 -11.50
C ALA A 53 17.78 -13.10 -11.12
N ALA A 54 17.11 -12.39 -10.20
CA ALA A 54 15.71 -12.61 -9.87
C ALA A 54 14.79 -12.37 -11.08
N GLN A 55 15.06 -11.34 -11.86
CA GLN A 55 14.34 -11.04 -13.09
C GLN A 55 14.46 -12.16 -14.14
N GLU A 56 15.69 -12.57 -14.44
CA GLU A 56 15.98 -13.43 -15.60
C GLU A 56 15.90 -14.93 -15.27
N CYS A 57 16.18 -15.30 -14.02
CA CYS A 57 16.21 -16.69 -13.60
C CYS A 57 14.93 -17.10 -12.86
N ASP A 58 14.52 -16.33 -11.87
CA ASP A 58 13.36 -16.68 -11.03
C ASP A 58 12.04 -16.25 -11.65
N ALA A 59 12.08 -15.37 -12.67
CA ALA A 59 10.92 -14.76 -13.29
C ALA A 59 10.02 -14.08 -12.21
N ASP A 60 10.66 -13.34 -11.29
CA ASP A 60 10.00 -12.68 -10.18
C ASP A 60 9.76 -11.20 -10.47
N PHE A 61 8.52 -10.74 -10.27
CA PHE A 61 8.13 -9.36 -10.51
C PHE A 61 8.58 -8.43 -9.38
N LEU A 62 8.51 -8.87 -8.13
CA LEU A 62 8.84 -8.03 -6.98
C LEU A 62 10.33 -7.71 -6.94
N SER A 63 11.15 -8.76 -6.96
CA SER A 63 12.61 -8.63 -6.87
C SER A 63 13.27 -8.04 -8.11
N SER A 64 12.56 -8.02 -9.25
CA SER A 64 13.08 -7.51 -10.54
C SER A 64 12.91 -6.00 -10.73
N GLY A 65 12.08 -5.35 -9.92
CA GLY A 65 11.82 -3.91 -10.00
C GLY A 65 12.89 -3.06 -9.31
N ARG A 66 12.98 -1.78 -9.71
CA ARG A 66 13.70 -0.77 -8.93
C ARG A 66 12.79 -0.28 -7.82
N SER A 67 12.86 -0.90 -6.67
CA SER A 67 12.15 -0.46 -5.47
C SER A 67 13.05 0.43 -4.60
N VAL A 68 12.47 1.42 -3.95
CA VAL A 68 13.17 2.26 -2.94
C VAL A 68 13.53 1.43 -1.72
N VAL A 69 12.67 0.46 -1.37
CA VAL A 69 12.89 -0.48 -0.28
C VAL A 69 13.28 -1.84 -0.88
N ASP A 70 14.24 -2.52 -0.26
CA ASP A 70 14.65 -3.86 -0.70
C ASP A 70 13.44 -4.80 -0.74
N PRO A 71 13.20 -5.49 -1.87
CA PRO A 71 12.07 -6.42 -2.00
C PRO A 71 12.03 -7.52 -0.93
N ALA A 72 13.17 -8.01 -0.46
CA ALA A 72 13.23 -9.00 0.60
C ALA A 72 12.69 -8.46 1.94
N ILE A 73 12.92 -7.17 2.21
CA ILE A 73 12.36 -6.49 3.37
C ILE A 73 10.84 -6.37 3.23
N LEU A 74 10.35 -5.99 2.05
CA LEU A 74 8.90 -5.89 1.79
C LEU A 74 8.21 -7.25 1.93
N GLU A 75 8.82 -8.32 1.43
CA GLU A 75 8.29 -9.68 1.58
C GLU A 75 8.25 -10.11 3.06
N TRP A 76 9.32 -9.84 3.81
CA TRP A 76 9.37 -10.10 5.25
C TRP A 76 8.27 -9.36 6.01
N TYR A 77 8.07 -8.06 5.72
CA TYR A 77 6.99 -7.28 6.32
C TYR A 77 5.62 -7.87 6.00
N LYS A 78 5.39 -8.21 4.74
CA LYS A 78 4.13 -8.82 4.31
C LYS A 78 3.82 -10.12 5.02
N GLU A 79 4.83 -10.97 5.22
CA GLU A 79 4.66 -12.27 5.87
C GLU A 79 4.56 -12.20 7.40
N LYS A 80 5.24 -11.24 8.03
CA LYS A 80 5.41 -11.20 9.48
C LYS A 80 4.60 -10.12 10.17
N MET A 81 4.38 -8.99 9.50
CA MET A 81 3.80 -7.80 10.11
C MET A 81 2.41 -7.46 9.57
N CYS A 82 2.06 -7.90 8.34
CA CYS A 82 0.75 -7.64 7.78
C CYS A 82 -0.25 -8.71 8.21
N CYS A 83 -1.43 -8.28 8.65
CA CYS A 83 -2.55 -9.14 8.99
C CYS A 83 -3.85 -8.60 8.42
N GLU A 84 -4.89 -9.43 8.37
CA GLU A 84 -6.22 -8.98 7.97
C GLU A 84 -6.80 -8.04 9.05
N PRO A 85 -7.54 -6.99 8.65
CA PRO A 85 -8.18 -6.10 9.60
C PRO A 85 -9.32 -6.81 10.35
N ASN A 86 -9.54 -6.39 11.60
CA ASN A 86 -10.64 -6.87 12.43
C ASN A 86 -12.01 -6.43 11.87
N GLU A 87 -12.05 -5.26 11.22
CA GLU A 87 -13.26 -4.71 10.61
C GLU A 87 -12.96 -4.03 9.28
N LYS A 88 -13.88 -4.18 8.32
CA LYS A 88 -13.91 -3.41 7.07
C LYS A 88 -15.25 -2.68 7.01
N SER A 89 -15.25 -1.39 7.27
CA SER A 89 -16.44 -0.53 7.36
C SER A 89 -16.39 0.63 6.36
N GLY A 90 -17.38 1.53 6.45
CA GLY A 90 -17.54 2.62 5.50
C GLY A 90 -18.19 2.20 4.18
N PHE A 91 -18.42 3.19 3.30
CA PHE A 91 -18.94 2.95 1.96
C PHE A 91 -17.91 2.13 1.16
N ASP A 92 -18.35 1.09 0.48
CA ASP A 92 -17.49 0.13 -0.24
C ASP A 92 -16.45 -0.58 0.65
N ARG A 93 -16.66 -0.62 1.97
CA ARG A 93 -15.75 -1.27 2.92
C ARG A 93 -14.32 -0.73 2.83
N ASN A 94 -14.19 0.54 2.64
CA ASN A 94 -12.94 1.25 2.36
C ASN A 94 -12.24 1.83 3.61
N LEU A 95 -12.82 1.67 4.80
CA LEU A 95 -12.18 1.92 6.08
C LEU A 95 -11.85 0.55 6.73
N TRP A 96 -10.58 0.26 6.84
CA TRP A 96 -10.06 -0.95 7.46
C TRP A 96 -9.55 -0.63 8.86
N ILE A 97 -9.95 -1.43 9.84
CA ILE A 97 -9.64 -1.21 11.25
C ILE A 97 -8.97 -2.49 11.78
N TRP A 98 -7.72 -2.37 12.23
CA TRP A 98 -6.98 -3.43 12.91
C TRP A 98 -7.17 -3.33 14.42
N ASP A 99 -7.10 -2.09 14.98
CA ASP A 99 -7.38 -1.85 16.38
C ASP A 99 -8.41 -0.74 16.57
N TYR A 100 -9.33 -0.99 17.51
CA TYR A 100 -10.33 0.00 17.88
C TYR A 100 -9.72 1.09 18.75
N PRO A 101 -10.30 2.31 18.72
CA PRO A 101 -9.78 3.41 19.54
C PRO A 101 -9.77 3.06 21.03
N ASN A 102 -8.67 3.41 21.68
CA ASN A 102 -8.51 3.36 23.13
C ASN A 102 -8.26 4.77 23.64
N TYR A 103 -9.10 5.24 24.58
CA TYR A 103 -9.03 6.61 25.09
C TYR A 103 -7.82 6.88 26.00
N ASP A 104 -7.07 5.84 26.37
CA ASP A 104 -5.82 5.96 27.11
C ASP A 104 -4.58 6.12 26.19
N LYS A 105 -4.78 6.10 24.86
CA LYS A 105 -3.73 6.18 23.84
C LYS A 105 -3.83 7.46 23.02
N ASN A 106 -2.70 7.88 22.45
CA ASN A 106 -2.63 8.99 21.51
C ASN A 106 -2.47 8.49 20.08
N TYR A 107 -3.09 9.19 19.14
CA TYR A 107 -3.10 8.79 17.75
C TYR A 107 -2.68 9.92 16.82
N LEU A 108 -2.13 9.56 15.68
CA LEU A 108 -1.82 10.45 14.57
C LEU A 108 -2.51 9.94 13.31
N ILE A 109 -3.14 10.82 12.56
CA ILE A 109 -3.70 10.52 11.24
C ILE A 109 -2.91 11.26 10.18
N SER A 110 -2.26 10.51 9.30
CA SER A 110 -1.61 11.05 8.10
C SER A 110 -2.55 10.90 6.91
N ALA A 111 -2.82 12.00 6.20
CA ALA A 111 -3.76 12.03 5.09
C ALA A 111 -3.15 12.62 3.82
N ASP A 112 -3.33 11.93 2.71
CA ASP A 112 -3.06 12.38 1.35
C ASP A 112 -4.40 12.65 0.63
N VAL A 113 -4.49 13.79 -0.06
CA VAL A 113 -5.76 14.33 -0.57
C VAL A 113 -5.81 14.26 -2.09
N ALA A 114 -6.83 13.58 -2.62
CA ALA A 114 -7.22 13.62 -4.02
C ALA A 114 -8.51 14.42 -4.24
N ARG A 115 -8.82 14.76 -5.50
CA ARG A 115 -10.03 15.53 -5.85
C ARG A 115 -11.35 14.78 -5.60
N GLY A 116 -11.31 13.44 -5.67
CA GLY A 116 -12.50 12.61 -5.60
C GLY A 116 -13.30 12.50 -6.92
N ASP A 117 -12.86 13.18 -7.98
CA ASP A 117 -13.53 13.21 -9.29
C ASP A 117 -12.78 12.47 -10.41
N GLY A 118 -11.65 11.84 -10.08
CA GLY A 118 -10.74 11.22 -11.02
C GLY A 118 -10.43 9.76 -10.71
N THR A 119 -9.24 9.35 -11.11
CA THR A 119 -8.70 8.00 -10.86
C THR A 119 -7.91 7.90 -9.56
N ASP A 120 -7.57 9.04 -8.96
CA ASP A 120 -6.79 9.10 -7.74
C ASP A 120 -7.68 8.95 -6.50
N TYR A 121 -7.07 8.47 -5.43
CA TYR A 121 -7.74 8.20 -4.16
C TYR A 121 -7.18 9.08 -3.07
N SER A 122 -8.07 9.63 -2.23
CA SER A 122 -7.67 10.14 -0.92
C SER A 122 -7.40 8.97 0.02
N THR A 123 -6.36 9.09 0.83
CA THR A 123 -5.97 8.06 1.80
C THR A 123 -5.76 8.68 3.18
N ALA A 124 -6.04 7.90 4.22
CA ALA A 124 -5.71 8.25 5.59
C ALA A 124 -5.19 7.01 6.33
N GLN A 125 -4.09 7.16 7.05
CA GLN A 125 -3.52 6.12 7.91
C GLN A 125 -3.56 6.61 9.35
N VAL A 126 -4.13 5.80 10.24
CA VAL A 126 -4.17 6.06 11.68
C VAL A 126 -3.08 5.25 12.37
N PHE A 127 -2.25 5.94 13.14
CA PHE A 127 -1.16 5.35 13.91
C PHE A 127 -1.39 5.53 15.40
N ASP A 128 -1.21 4.45 16.16
CA ASP A 128 -0.92 4.49 17.59
C ASP A 128 0.52 4.98 17.74
N ILE A 129 0.72 6.13 18.40
CA ILE A 129 2.06 6.75 18.48
C ILE A 129 2.92 6.17 19.61
N GLU A 130 2.32 5.48 20.57
CA GLU A 130 3.06 4.79 21.63
C GLU A 130 3.68 3.48 21.12
N GLU A 131 2.89 2.69 20.40
CA GLU A 131 3.33 1.38 19.88
C GLU A 131 3.95 1.50 18.48
N MET A 132 3.81 2.65 17.82
CA MET A 132 4.27 2.89 16.44
C MET A 132 3.64 1.92 15.43
N GLU A 133 2.37 1.60 15.64
CA GLU A 133 1.61 0.66 14.81
C GLU A 133 0.49 1.35 14.03
N GLN A 134 0.24 0.89 12.81
CA GLN A 134 -0.91 1.31 12.02
C GLN A 134 -2.16 0.57 12.52
N VAL A 135 -3.14 1.31 13.01
CA VAL A 135 -4.37 0.76 13.61
C VAL A 135 -5.59 0.88 12.71
N ALA A 136 -5.58 1.81 11.76
CA ALA A 136 -6.62 1.89 10.73
C ALA A 136 -6.11 2.50 9.43
N GLU A 137 -6.82 2.22 8.33
CA GLU A 137 -6.54 2.75 6.99
C GLU A 137 -7.85 3.06 6.28
N TYR A 138 -7.87 4.20 5.60
CA TYR A 138 -8.91 4.55 4.65
C TYR A 138 -8.31 4.77 3.26
N LYS A 139 -9.03 4.31 2.23
CA LYS A 139 -8.73 4.62 0.84
C LYS A 139 -10.02 4.76 0.05
N GLY A 140 -10.32 5.96 -0.43
CA GLY A 140 -11.57 6.23 -1.14
C GLY A 140 -11.54 7.47 -2.02
N GLN A 141 -12.65 7.69 -2.72
CA GLN A 141 -12.84 8.82 -3.64
C GLN A 141 -13.87 9.80 -3.07
N LEU A 142 -13.57 10.43 -1.94
CA LEU A 142 -14.35 11.52 -1.40
C LEU A 142 -13.88 12.86 -1.99
N GLY A 143 -14.79 13.79 -2.22
CA GLY A 143 -14.43 15.17 -2.51
C GLY A 143 -13.70 15.81 -1.32
N THR A 144 -12.99 16.91 -1.56
CA THR A 144 -12.11 17.53 -0.55
C THR A 144 -12.84 17.93 0.73
N THR A 145 -14.07 18.46 0.61
CA THR A 145 -14.91 18.83 1.76
C THR A 145 -15.42 17.61 2.52
N GLU A 146 -15.90 16.61 1.81
CA GLU A 146 -16.36 15.33 2.39
C GLU A 146 -15.22 14.60 3.08
N PHE A 147 -14.03 14.64 2.48
CA PHE A 147 -12.85 14.03 3.08
C PHE A 147 -12.40 14.78 4.34
N GLY A 148 -12.47 16.13 4.36
CA GLY A 148 -12.24 16.93 5.56
C GLY A 148 -13.19 16.56 6.71
N ASN A 149 -14.49 16.43 6.43
CA ASN A 149 -15.47 15.99 7.42
C ASN A 149 -15.18 14.56 7.91
N PHE A 150 -14.83 13.65 7.00
CA PHE A 150 -14.44 12.28 7.34
C PHE A 150 -13.20 12.23 8.26
N LEU A 151 -12.17 13.05 7.98
CA LEU A 151 -10.98 13.14 8.82
C LEU A 151 -11.29 13.64 10.23
N ILE A 152 -12.20 14.62 10.38
CA ILE A 152 -12.67 15.10 11.69
C ILE A 152 -13.38 13.97 12.46
N GLU A 153 -14.30 13.26 11.80
CA GLU A 153 -15.00 12.14 12.42
C GLU A 153 -14.04 11.02 12.86
N LEU A 154 -13.08 10.68 11.98
CA LEU A 154 -12.07 9.68 12.26
C LEU A 154 -11.14 10.14 13.41
N GLY A 155 -10.67 11.38 13.38
CA GLY A 155 -9.85 11.97 14.42
C GLY A 155 -10.53 11.96 15.78
N THR A 156 -11.78 12.42 15.83
CA THR A 156 -12.58 12.42 17.07
C THR A 156 -12.79 10.99 17.59
N LYS A 157 -13.04 10.03 16.69
CA LYS A 157 -13.18 8.63 17.05
C LYS A 157 -11.89 8.06 17.67
N TYR A 158 -10.73 8.47 17.17
CA TYR A 158 -9.42 8.07 17.68
C TYR A 158 -8.85 9.09 18.68
N ASN A 159 -9.65 9.42 19.69
CA ASN A 159 -9.27 10.22 20.88
C ASN A 159 -8.69 11.60 20.51
N ASP A 160 -9.36 12.32 19.61
CA ASP A 160 -8.93 13.59 19.07
C ASP A 160 -7.51 13.55 18.48
N ALA A 161 -7.30 12.60 17.60
CA ALA A 161 -6.00 12.32 16.96
C ALA A 161 -5.40 13.55 16.28
N LEU A 162 -4.09 13.71 16.34
CA LEU A 162 -3.37 14.73 15.58
C LEU A 162 -3.54 14.50 14.07
N LEU A 163 -4.10 15.47 13.35
CA LEU A 163 -4.26 15.41 11.88
C LEU A 163 -3.05 16.01 11.17
N VAL A 164 -2.39 15.21 10.34
CA VAL A 164 -1.32 15.64 9.44
C VAL A 164 -1.80 15.48 8.00
N VAL A 165 -2.21 16.56 7.37
CA VAL A 165 -2.79 16.58 6.03
C VAL A 165 -1.79 17.17 5.04
N GLU A 166 -1.54 16.49 3.93
CA GLU A 166 -0.67 17.01 2.87
C GLU A 166 -1.25 18.30 2.27
N ASN A 167 -0.50 19.38 2.40
CA ASN A 167 -0.89 20.72 1.96
C ASN A 167 -0.32 21.05 0.56
N ASN A 168 -0.63 20.22 -0.43
CA ASN A 168 -0.42 20.58 -1.83
C ASN A 168 -1.74 21.06 -2.44
N ASN A 169 -1.72 21.91 -3.46
CA ASN A 169 -2.83 22.48 -4.24
C ASN A 169 -4.27 22.13 -3.80
N ILE A 170 -4.59 20.82 -3.66
CA ILE A 170 -5.92 20.28 -3.38
C ILE A 170 -6.12 20.11 -1.87
N GLY A 171 -5.07 19.76 -1.14
CA GLY A 171 -5.10 19.55 0.31
C GLY A 171 -5.54 20.78 1.09
N TRP A 172 -5.30 21.99 0.55
CA TRP A 172 -5.76 23.23 1.17
C TRP A 172 -7.28 23.29 1.39
N ALA A 173 -8.08 22.80 0.45
CA ALA A 173 -9.54 22.80 0.59
C ALA A 173 -10.01 21.87 1.72
N THR A 174 -9.35 20.73 1.88
CA THR A 174 -9.59 19.79 3.00
C THR A 174 -9.18 20.43 4.34
N LEU A 175 -7.98 21.03 4.40
CA LEU A 175 -7.51 21.74 5.60
C LEU A 175 -8.44 22.88 5.97
N GLN A 176 -8.92 23.69 5.01
CA GLN A 176 -9.85 24.77 5.27
C GLN A 176 -11.15 24.24 5.89
N THR A 177 -11.67 23.12 5.41
CA THR A 177 -12.85 22.47 5.99
C THR A 177 -12.61 22.04 7.43
N ILE A 178 -11.44 21.47 7.75
CA ILE A 178 -11.06 21.06 9.11
C ILE A 178 -10.99 22.28 10.05
N ILE A 179 -10.34 23.36 9.60
CA ILE A 179 -10.21 24.61 10.36
C ILE A 179 -11.58 25.26 10.59
N ASP A 180 -12.42 25.37 9.55
CA ASP A 180 -13.75 26.02 9.64
C ASP A 180 -14.70 25.24 10.56
N ARG A 181 -14.47 23.94 10.75
CA ARG A 181 -15.22 23.10 11.69
C ARG A 181 -14.66 23.12 13.12
N GLY A 182 -13.52 23.79 13.34
CA GLY A 182 -12.93 23.96 14.66
C GLY A 182 -12.27 22.71 15.24
N TYR A 183 -11.75 21.82 14.39
CA TYR A 183 -10.91 20.73 14.86
C TYR A 183 -9.51 21.29 15.18
N GLU A 184 -9.03 21.13 16.43
CA GLU A 184 -7.86 21.83 16.95
C GLU A 184 -6.56 20.98 17.02
N ASN A 185 -6.62 19.67 16.62
CA ASN A 185 -5.47 18.75 16.70
C ASN A 185 -4.94 18.31 15.32
#